data_db6b57df487cc51b42dc29e85ca3e9e9
#
_entry.id   db6b57df487cc51b42dc29e85ca3e9e9
#
_cell.length_a   1.000
_cell.length_b   1.000
_cell.length_c   1.000
_cell.angle_alpha   90.00
_cell.angle_beta   90.00
_cell.angle_gamma   90.00
#
_symmetry.space_group_name_H-M   'P 1'
#
loop_
_entity.id
_entity.type
_entity.pdbx_description
1 polymer ?
#
loop_
_entity_poly.entity_id
_entity_poly.type
_entity_poly.pdbx_seq_one_letter_code
_entity_poly.pdbx_strand_id
1 'polypeptide(L)'
;MSYDGGQPPVSGGVAQAREPRLLDQIRARMRLKHYSLRTEQAYLYWARRYIRANLPRHPRELDGAAVEAFLTRLATRDHVAASTQNQALSALLFLYREVLGVDLPWMENVVRAKRPQRLPVVLSRAQVGRLLERLAGREALMAGLLYGSGLRLMECARLRVKDVGRERNELVVRDGKGGKDRMTVLPAALREGLARQLAEVRVLHARDLACGLGRVHLPHALARKYPNAAAEPAWQYVFPATRLSVDPRDGATTSTRRCCRRWCGAPHSRQASTGR
;
A
#
# COMPACT_ATOMS: atom_id res chain seq x y z
N MET A 1 30.03 -52.44 -47.31
CA MET A 1 28.85 -52.15 -46.50
C MET A 1 29.01 -50.77 -45.87
N SER A 2 28.43 -49.77 -46.53
CA SER A 2 28.54 -48.37 -46.10
C SER A 2 27.36 -48.03 -45.20
N TYR A 3 27.63 -47.55 -43.98
CA TYR A 3 26.62 -47.04 -43.07
C TYR A 3 26.40 -45.54 -43.34
N ASP A 4 25.22 -45.24 -43.82
CA ASP A 4 24.72 -43.88 -44.03
C ASP A 4 24.09 -43.38 -42.70
N GLY A 5 24.74 -42.40 -42.09
CA GLY A 5 24.31 -41.77 -40.82
C GLY A 5 23.39 -40.61 -41.09
N GLY A 6 22.08 -40.85 -41.22
CA GLY A 6 21.09 -39.79 -41.29
C GLY A 6 20.93 -39.03 -39.95
N GLN A 7 21.36 -37.77 -39.93
CA GLN A 7 21.03 -36.85 -38.84
C GLN A 7 19.54 -36.46 -38.88
N PRO A 8 18.81 -36.50 -37.74
CA PRO A 8 17.45 -35.97 -37.70
C PRO A 8 17.44 -34.45 -37.74
N PRO A 9 16.44 -33.82 -38.37
CA PRO A 9 16.34 -32.38 -38.43
C PRO A 9 15.97 -31.80 -37.05
N VAL A 10 16.85 -30.92 -36.55
CA VAL A 10 16.61 -30.14 -35.34
C VAL A 10 15.68 -28.99 -35.70
N SER A 11 14.38 -29.20 -35.65
CA SER A 11 13.38 -28.14 -35.72
C SER A 11 13.18 -27.53 -34.32
N GLY A 12 14.16 -26.74 -33.86
CA GLY A 12 14.00 -25.87 -32.70
C GLY A 12 13.17 -24.64 -33.07
N GLY A 13 11.87 -24.78 -33.09
CA GLY A 13 10.97 -23.62 -33.12
C GLY A 13 11.15 -22.80 -31.82
N VAL A 14 11.94 -21.73 -31.87
CA VAL A 14 11.98 -20.73 -30.83
C VAL A 14 10.57 -20.14 -30.75
N ALA A 15 9.81 -20.55 -29.76
CA ALA A 15 8.52 -19.96 -29.44
C ALA A 15 8.78 -18.45 -29.20
N GLN A 16 8.38 -17.61 -30.15
CA GLN A 16 8.44 -16.15 -29.98
C GLN A 16 7.65 -15.80 -28.74
N ALA A 17 8.34 -15.46 -27.67
CA ALA A 17 7.74 -15.01 -26.43
C ALA A 17 6.85 -13.80 -26.75
N ARG A 18 5.55 -13.98 -26.65
CA ARG A 18 4.56 -12.94 -26.93
C ARG A 18 4.89 -11.74 -26.05
N GLU A 19 5.08 -10.57 -26.64
CA GLU A 19 5.38 -9.34 -25.89
C GLU A 19 4.36 -9.18 -24.74
N PRO A 20 4.84 -8.89 -23.52
CA PRO A 20 3.95 -8.76 -22.37
C PRO A 20 2.95 -7.61 -22.61
N ARG A 21 1.70 -7.82 -22.23
CA ARG A 21 0.66 -6.79 -22.38
C ARG A 21 1.10 -5.48 -21.71
N LEU A 22 0.74 -4.33 -22.27
CA LEU A 22 1.16 -3.00 -21.77
C LEU A 22 0.94 -2.83 -20.26
N LEU A 23 -0.19 -3.31 -19.71
CA LEU A 23 -0.46 -3.23 -18.28
C LEU A 23 0.50 -4.09 -17.43
N ASP A 24 0.99 -5.19 -17.98
CA ASP A 24 1.95 -6.04 -17.30
C ASP A 24 3.37 -5.42 -17.37
N GLN A 25 3.69 -4.74 -18.44
CA GLN A 25 4.92 -3.92 -18.54
C GLN A 25 4.92 -2.79 -17.49
N ILE A 26 3.80 -2.06 -17.33
CA ILE A 26 3.64 -1.04 -16.28
C ILE A 26 3.88 -1.66 -14.91
N ARG A 27 3.26 -2.81 -14.61
CA ARG A 27 3.41 -3.52 -13.33
C ARG A 27 4.84 -3.92 -13.06
N ALA A 28 5.49 -4.55 -14.04
CA ALA A 28 6.88 -4.98 -13.93
C ALA A 28 7.82 -3.79 -13.67
N ARG A 29 7.65 -2.69 -14.41
CA ARG A 29 8.46 -1.49 -14.25
C ARG A 29 8.28 -0.82 -12.89
N MET A 30 7.03 -0.76 -12.38
CA MET A 30 6.74 -0.22 -11.06
C MET A 30 7.35 -1.07 -9.94
N ARG A 31 7.30 -2.40 -10.08
CA ARG A 31 7.91 -3.33 -9.12
C ARG A 31 9.44 -3.23 -9.12
N LEU A 32 10.05 -3.10 -10.28
CA LEU A 32 11.49 -2.85 -10.40
C LEU A 32 11.92 -1.55 -9.69
N LYS A 33 11.08 -0.51 -9.73
CA LYS A 33 11.30 0.76 -9.04
C LYS A 33 10.79 0.78 -7.59
N HIS A 34 10.41 -0.36 -7.02
CA HIS A 34 9.91 -0.52 -5.64
C HIS A 34 8.72 0.37 -5.28
N TYR A 35 7.83 0.66 -6.24
CA TYR A 35 6.59 1.40 -5.93
C TYR A 35 5.67 0.60 -5.00
N SER A 36 4.93 1.32 -4.15
CA SER A 36 3.95 0.68 -3.28
C SER A 36 2.82 0.04 -4.09
N LEU A 37 2.25 -1.06 -3.59
CA LEU A 37 1.10 -1.72 -4.22
C LEU A 37 -0.07 -0.76 -4.48
N ARG A 38 -0.31 0.19 -3.57
CA ARG A 38 -1.35 1.21 -3.75
C ARG A 38 -1.05 2.15 -4.93
N THR A 39 0.21 2.53 -5.11
CA THR A 39 0.64 3.35 -6.24
C THR A 39 0.53 2.56 -7.54
N GLU A 40 0.94 1.28 -7.55
CA GLU A 40 0.78 0.37 -8.69
C GLU A 40 -0.69 0.29 -9.12
N GLN A 41 -1.60 0.04 -8.17
CA GLN A 41 -3.03 -0.03 -8.45
C GLN A 41 -3.60 1.28 -9.01
N ALA A 42 -3.19 2.42 -8.45
CA ALA A 42 -3.64 3.73 -8.92
C ALA A 42 -3.13 4.02 -10.34
N TYR A 43 -1.87 3.71 -10.64
CA TYR A 43 -1.29 3.94 -11.96
C TYR A 43 -1.92 3.02 -13.01
N LEU A 44 -2.11 1.74 -12.68
CA LEU A 44 -2.83 0.79 -13.55
C LEU A 44 -4.28 1.22 -13.79
N TYR A 45 -4.97 1.76 -12.80
CA TYR A 45 -6.31 2.30 -12.95
C TYR A 45 -6.35 3.44 -13.97
N TRP A 46 -5.46 4.44 -13.84
CA TRP A 46 -5.39 5.57 -14.74
C TRP A 46 -4.95 5.18 -16.16
N ALA A 47 -3.97 4.30 -16.28
CA ALA A 47 -3.54 3.78 -17.57
C ALA A 47 -4.69 3.05 -18.30
N ARG A 48 -5.42 2.17 -17.61
CA ARG A 48 -6.59 1.48 -18.17
C ARG A 48 -7.65 2.47 -18.63
N ARG A 49 -7.93 3.48 -17.82
CA ARG A 49 -8.94 4.50 -18.11
C ARG A 49 -8.54 5.32 -19.34
N TYR A 50 -7.28 5.69 -19.45
CA TYR A 50 -6.72 6.40 -20.60
C TYR A 50 -6.77 5.56 -21.87
N ILE A 51 -6.33 4.32 -21.83
CA ILE A 51 -6.39 3.39 -22.96
C ILE A 51 -7.83 3.23 -23.46
N ARG A 52 -8.78 2.96 -22.55
CA ARG A 52 -10.20 2.82 -22.93
C ARG A 52 -10.80 4.08 -23.56
N ALA A 53 -10.34 5.24 -23.12
CA ALA A 53 -10.83 6.52 -23.62
C ALA A 53 -10.35 6.83 -25.06
N ASN A 54 -9.30 6.14 -25.52
CA ASN A 54 -8.67 6.38 -26.81
C ASN A 54 -8.73 5.18 -27.77
N LEU A 55 -9.49 4.12 -27.42
CA LEU A 55 -9.67 2.97 -28.31
C LEU A 55 -10.22 3.42 -29.66
N PRO A 56 -9.79 2.76 -30.77
CA PRO A 56 -8.91 1.59 -30.86
C PRO A 56 -7.40 1.91 -30.89
N ARG A 57 -7.01 3.19 -30.82
CA ARG A 57 -5.60 3.63 -30.95
C ARG A 57 -4.76 3.18 -29.77
N HIS A 58 -3.54 2.68 -30.07
CA HIS A 58 -2.59 2.32 -29.03
C HIS A 58 -1.94 3.59 -28.42
N PRO A 59 -1.58 3.61 -27.11
CA PRO A 59 -0.94 4.77 -26.47
C PRO A 59 0.35 5.24 -27.16
N ARG A 60 1.09 4.39 -27.84
CA ARG A 60 2.27 4.79 -28.66
C ARG A 60 1.92 5.67 -29.85
N GLU A 61 0.70 5.60 -30.32
CA GLU A 61 0.18 6.38 -31.48
C GLU A 61 -0.47 7.68 -31.07
N LEU A 62 -0.54 7.93 -29.76
CA LEU A 62 -1.18 9.10 -29.17
C LEU A 62 -0.11 10.13 -28.80
N ASP A 63 -0.45 11.38 -29.08
CA ASP A 63 0.37 12.55 -28.80
C ASP A 63 -0.04 13.28 -27.52
N GLY A 64 0.53 14.44 -27.30
CA GLY A 64 0.21 15.32 -26.20
C GLY A 64 -1.20 15.80 -26.15
N ALA A 65 -1.75 16.09 -27.29
CA ALA A 65 -3.12 16.57 -27.38
C ALA A 65 -4.12 15.53 -26.84
N ALA A 66 -3.85 14.24 -27.06
CA ALA A 66 -4.68 13.17 -26.52
C ALA A 66 -4.59 13.09 -24.97
N VAL A 67 -3.42 13.35 -24.39
CA VAL A 67 -3.25 13.40 -22.92
C VAL A 67 -3.95 14.63 -22.34
N GLU A 68 -3.78 15.79 -22.96
CA GLU A 68 -4.44 17.02 -22.52
C GLU A 68 -5.97 16.91 -22.62
N ALA A 69 -6.49 16.37 -23.71
CA ALA A 69 -7.91 16.12 -23.89
C ALA A 69 -8.46 15.17 -22.83
N PHE A 70 -7.70 14.12 -22.48
CA PHE A 70 -8.07 13.21 -21.39
C PHE A 70 -8.11 13.91 -20.04
N LEU A 71 -7.09 14.70 -19.70
CA LEU A 71 -7.02 15.43 -18.43
C LEU A 71 -8.08 16.51 -18.32
N THR A 72 -8.36 17.22 -19.43
CA THR A 72 -9.44 18.21 -19.53
C THR A 72 -10.79 17.57 -19.30
N ARG A 73 -11.05 16.42 -19.93
CA ARG A 73 -12.29 15.67 -19.73
C ARG A 73 -12.46 15.22 -18.26
N LEU A 74 -11.39 14.81 -17.58
CA LEU A 74 -11.45 14.49 -16.15
C LEU A 74 -11.88 15.69 -15.30
N ALA A 75 -11.42 16.89 -15.65
CA ALA A 75 -11.78 18.11 -14.93
C ALA A 75 -13.20 18.60 -15.25
N THR A 76 -13.55 18.65 -16.53
CA THR A 76 -14.79 19.30 -17.01
C THR A 76 -16.01 18.37 -16.96
N ARG A 77 -15.85 17.12 -17.40
CA ARG A 77 -16.96 16.16 -17.47
C ARG A 77 -17.10 15.33 -16.20
N ASP A 78 -15.97 14.82 -15.68
CA ASP A 78 -15.98 13.91 -14.54
C ASP A 78 -15.83 14.65 -13.21
N HIS A 79 -15.65 15.96 -13.23
CA HIS A 79 -15.55 16.86 -12.07
C HIS A 79 -14.58 16.36 -10.99
N VAL A 80 -13.46 15.74 -11.40
CA VAL A 80 -12.46 15.21 -10.44
C VAL A 80 -11.71 16.34 -9.74
N ALA A 81 -11.35 16.14 -8.49
CA ALA A 81 -10.52 17.11 -7.77
C ALA A 81 -9.14 17.28 -8.42
N ALA A 82 -8.56 18.48 -8.30
CA ALA A 82 -7.23 18.80 -8.83
C ALA A 82 -6.14 17.80 -8.41
N SER A 83 -6.20 17.27 -7.17
CA SER A 83 -5.28 16.23 -6.70
C SER A 83 -5.42 14.92 -7.48
N THR A 84 -6.65 14.58 -7.88
CA THR A 84 -6.97 13.38 -8.65
C THR A 84 -6.50 13.52 -10.09
N GLN A 85 -6.72 14.69 -10.71
CA GLN A 85 -6.21 15.01 -12.04
C GLN A 85 -4.67 14.95 -12.07
N ASN A 86 -3.99 15.53 -11.06
CA ASN A 86 -2.54 15.46 -10.95
C ASN A 86 -2.03 14.02 -10.75
N GLN A 87 -2.80 13.15 -10.08
CA GLN A 87 -2.47 11.73 -9.97
C GLN A 87 -2.58 11.02 -11.32
N ALA A 88 -3.62 11.32 -12.09
CA ALA A 88 -3.77 10.79 -13.46
C ALA A 88 -2.60 11.23 -14.34
N LEU A 89 -2.25 12.52 -14.33
CA LEU A 89 -1.10 13.04 -15.05
C LEU A 89 0.19 12.29 -14.66
N SER A 90 0.45 12.11 -13.38
CA SER A 90 1.65 11.38 -12.91
C SER A 90 1.69 9.93 -13.41
N ALA A 91 0.54 9.26 -13.49
CA ALA A 91 0.43 7.92 -14.03
C ALA A 91 0.70 7.87 -15.55
N LEU A 92 0.22 8.85 -16.30
CA LEU A 92 0.49 8.95 -17.74
C LEU A 92 1.93 9.33 -18.05
N LEU A 93 2.52 10.25 -17.27
CA LEU A 93 3.95 10.55 -17.37
C LEU A 93 4.81 9.29 -17.15
N PHE A 94 4.45 8.48 -16.16
CA PHE A 94 5.12 7.21 -15.91
C PHE A 94 4.95 6.23 -17.09
N LEU A 95 3.74 6.13 -17.63
CA LEU A 95 3.46 5.28 -18.79
C LEU A 95 4.35 5.65 -19.98
N TYR A 96 4.40 6.91 -20.35
CA TYR A 96 5.14 7.35 -21.52
C TYR A 96 6.66 7.28 -21.31
N ARG A 97 7.17 7.88 -20.23
CA ARG A 97 8.63 7.97 -19.99
C ARG A 97 9.25 6.63 -19.62
N GLU A 98 8.60 5.89 -18.74
CA GLU A 98 9.22 4.71 -18.12
C GLU A 98 8.87 3.39 -18.80
N VAL A 99 7.74 3.32 -19.48
CA VAL A 99 7.26 2.07 -20.08
C VAL A 99 7.33 2.11 -21.59
N LEU A 100 6.86 3.19 -22.22
CA LEU A 100 6.87 3.32 -23.66
C LEU A 100 8.22 3.86 -24.20
N GLY A 101 9.03 4.49 -23.34
CA GLY A 101 10.30 5.12 -23.75
C GLY A 101 10.11 6.29 -24.71
N VAL A 102 8.94 6.92 -24.68
CA VAL A 102 8.61 8.07 -25.53
C VAL A 102 8.97 9.33 -24.77
N ASP A 103 9.89 10.09 -25.29
CA ASP A 103 10.19 11.41 -24.77
C ASP A 103 9.11 12.39 -25.24
N LEU A 104 8.54 13.10 -24.28
CA LEU A 104 7.41 14.00 -24.51
C LEU A 104 7.82 15.40 -24.02
N PRO A 105 8.57 16.16 -24.83
CA PRO A 105 9.10 17.47 -24.41
C PRO A 105 8.00 18.44 -23.96
N TRP A 106 6.83 18.36 -24.54
CA TRP A 106 5.66 19.20 -24.18
C TRP A 106 5.05 18.81 -22.81
N MET A 107 5.31 17.62 -22.27
CA MET A 107 4.80 17.23 -20.95
C MET A 107 5.49 17.98 -19.79
N GLU A 108 6.60 18.64 -20.04
CA GLU A 108 7.24 19.52 -19.06
C GLU A 108 6.43 20.79 -18.83
N ASN A 109 5.66 21.21 -19.84
CA ASN A 109 4.82 22.40 -19.82
C ASN A 109 3.35 22.12 -19.44
N VAL A 110 2.95 20.87 -19.18
CA VAL A 110 1.57 20.55 -18.75
C VAL A 110 1.27 21.21 -17.41
N VAL A 111 0.37 22.18 -17.45
CA VAL A 111 -0.04 22.93 -16.26
C VAL A 111 -0.72 21.99 -15.27
N ARG A 112 -0.11 21.81 -14.12
CA ARG A 112 -0.73 21.05 -13.03
C ARG A 112 -1.89 21.83 -12.44
N ALA A 113 -3.02 21.16 -12.23
CA ALA A 113 -4.17 21.78 -11.60
C ALA A 113 -3.78 22.32 -10.20
N LYS A 114 -4.10 23.60 -9.96
CA LYS A 114 -3.86 24.24 -8.67
C LYS A 114 -4.67 23.55 -7.59
N ARG A 115 -4.01 23.11 -6.54
CA ARG A 115 -4.69 22.55 -5.37
C ARG A 115 -5.17 23.71 -4.50
N PRO A 116 -6.45 23.76 -4.13
CA PRO A 116 -6.90 24.75 -3.17
C PRO A 116 -6.15 24.50 -1.84
N GLN A 117 -5.53 25.55 -1.33
CA GLN A 117 -4.93 25.51 0.00
C GLN A 117 -6.06 25.60 1.03
N ARG A 118 -6.30 24.51 1.72
CA ARG A 118 -7.23 24.48 2.85
C ARG A 118 -6.40 24.46 4.12
N LEU A 119 -6.66 25.41 5.02
CA LEU A 119 -6.07 25.38 6.35
C LEU A 119 -6.56 24.10 7.06
N PRO A 120 -5.64 23.30 7.62
CA PRO A 120 -6.03 22.13 8.37
C PRO A 120 -6.75 22.57 9.66
N VAL A 121 -7.82 21.87 10.02
CA VAL A 121 -8.44 22.06 11.33
C VAL A 121 -7.54 21.40 12.36
N VAL A 122 -7.00 22.21 13.27
CA VAL A 122 -6.14 21.77 14.37
C VAL A 122 -6.97 21.71 15.65
N LEU A 123 -7.03 20.53 16.27
CA LEU A 123 -7.71 20.37 17.56
C LEU A 123 -6.84 20.93 18.70
N SER A 124 -7.47 21.60 19.64
CA SER A 124 -6.81 22.01 20.88
C SER A 124 -6.47 20.79 21.76
N ARG A 125 -5.52 20.93 22.69
CA ARG A 125 -5.18 19.86 23.64
C ARG A 125 -6.40 19.37 24.42
N ALA A 126 -7.27 20.27 24.84
CA ALA A 126 -8.50 19.92 25.55
C ALA A 126 -9.48 19.11 24.67
N GLN A 127 -9.58 19.46 23.38
CA GLN A 127 -10.40 18.68 22.43
C GLN A 127 -9.82 17.30 22.19
N VAL A 128 -8.50 17.18 22.06
CA VAL A 128 -7.83 15.87 21.94
C VAL A 128 -8.02 15.03 23.19
N GLY A 129 -7.89 15.63 24.41
CA GLY A 129 -8.14 14.94 25.68
C GLY A 129 -9.54 14.34 25.72
N ARG A 130 -10.58 15.14 25.48
CA ARG A 130 -11.99 14.69 25.43
C ARG A 130 -12.24 13.61 24.37
N LEU A 131 -11.53 13.67 23.25
CA LEU A 131 -11.61 12.63 22.20
C LEU A 131 -11.02 11.32 22.71
N LEU A 132 -9.82 11.36 23.30
CA LEU A 132 -9.14 10.17 23.81
C LEU A 132 -9.92 9.51 24.97
N GLU A 133 -10.53 10.28 25.85
CA GLU A 133 -11.37 9.79 26.95
C GLU A 133 -12.60 9.00 26.48
N ARG A 134 -13.10 9.29 25.28
CA ARG A 134 -14.26 8.57 24.69
C ARG A 134 -13.87 7.29 23.96
N LEU A 135 -12.59 7.03 23.81
CA LEU A 135 -12.09 5.82 23.18
C LEU A 135 -11.73 4.78 24.26
N ALA A 136 -11.89 3.52 23.95
CA ALA A 136 -11.57 2.42 24.85
C ALA A 136 -10.68 1.37 24.15
N GLY A 137 -10.02 0.53 24.93
CA GLY A 137 -9.30 -0.64 24.43
C GLY A 137 -8.24 -0.29 23.38
N ARG A 138 -8.25 -1.05 22.29
CA ARG A 138 -7.29 -0.92 21.17
C ARG A 138 -7.33 0.44 20.50
N GLU A 139 -8.51 1.01 20.30
CA GLU A 139 -8.72 2.30 19.63
C GLU A 139 -8.11 3.44 20.44
N ALA A 140 -8.30 3.44 21.76
CA ALA A 140 -7.68 4.42 22.66
C ALA A 140 -6.16 4.33 22.60
N LEU A 141 -5.61 3.11 22.62
CA LEU A 141 -4.17 2.88 22.56
C LEU A 141 -3.57 3.35 21.21
N MET A 142 -4.22 3.01 20.10
CA MET A 142 -3.79 3.47 18.77
C MET A 142 -3.86 5.00 18.66
N ALA A 143 -4.95 5.63 19.09
CA ALA A 143 -5.11 7.09 19.06
C ALA A 143 -4.07 7.78 19.95
N GLY A 144 -3.80 7.24 21.14
CA GLY A 144 -2.75 7.70 22.04
C GLY A 144 -1.36 7.65 21.40
N LEU A 145 -1.04 6.56 20.69
CA LEU A 145 0.23 6.43 19.96
C LEU A 145 0.32 7.42 18.77
N LEU A 146 -0.76 7.61 18.03
CA LEU A 146 -0.80 8.60 16.94
C LEU A 146 -0.51 10.01 17.48
N TYR A 147 -1.13 10.38 18.58
CA TYR A 147 -0.98 11.70 19.18
C TYR A 147 0.35 11.87 19.93
N GLY A 148 0.67 10.92 20.81
CA GLY A 148 1.79 11.06 21.75
C GLY A 148 3.15 10.69 21.15
N SER A 149 3.19 9.79 20.14
CA SER A 149 4.43 9.40 19.45
C SER A 149 4.55 10.01 18.05
N GLY A 150 3.54 10.73 17.56
CA GLY A 150 3.54 11.32 16.22
C GLY A 150 3.56 10.28 15.10
N LEU A 151 3.01 9.09 15.33
CA LEU A 151 2.92 8.05 14.32
C LEU A 151 1.88 8.41 13.26
N ARG A 152 2.15 8.07 11.99
CA ARG A 152 1.10 8.04 10.98
C ARG A 152 0.22 6.81 11.18
N LEU A 153 -1.03 6.89 10.76
CA LEU A 153 -1.98 5.79 10.93
C LEU A 153 -1.43 4.44 10.44
N MET A 154 -0.82 4.40 9.27
CA MET A 154 -0.26 3.16 8.72
C MET A 154 1.04 2.73 9.39
N GLU A 155 1.79 3.64 9.99
CA GLU A 155 2.96 3.31 10.81
C GLU A 155 2.50 2.64 12.11
N CYS A 156 1.49 3.21 12.78
CA CYS A 156 0.87 2.59 13.96
C CYS A 156 0.27 1.22 13.63
N ALA A 157 -0.52 1.11 12.56
CA ALA A 157 -1.16 -0.15 12.16
C ALA A 157 -0.15 -1.25 11.76
N ARG A 158 1.05 -0.87 11.29
CA ARG A 158 2.12 -1.80 10.90
C ARG A 158 3.17 -2.04 11.98
N LEU A 159 3.00 -1.43 13.14
CA LEU A 159 3.94 -1.58 14.26
C LEU A 159 4.06 -3.06 14.64
N ARG A 160 5.29 -3.56 14.76
CA ARG A 160 5.57 -4.94 15.13
C ARG A 160 6.00 -5.03 16.59
N VAL A 161 5.82 -6.20 17.18
CA VAL A 161 6.21 -6.48 18.57
C VAL A 161 7.67 -6.11 18.84
N LYS A 162 8.58 -6.48 17.92
CA LYS A 162 10.02 -6.20 18.03
C LYS A 162 10.39 -4.72 17.94
N ASP A 163 9.48 -3.89 17.41
CA ASP A 163 9.72 -2.46 17.22
C ASP A 163 9.30 -1.63 18.44
N VAL A 164 8.88 -2.29 19.52
CA VAL A 164 8.48 -1.70 20.80
C VAL A 164 9.58 -1.88 21.82
N GLY A 165 10.39 -0.86 22.03
CA GLY A 165 11.47 -0.80 23.03
C GLY A 165 10.93 -0.35 24.40
N ARG A 166 10.40 -1.28 25.20
CA ARG A 166 9.77 -0.96 26.51
C ARG A 166 10.76 -0.43 27.54
N GLU A 167 11.98 -0.92 27.54
CA GLU A 167 13.03 -0.52 28.51
C GLU A 167 13.50 0.90 28.22
N ARG A 168 13.65 1.24 26.94
CA ARG A 168 14.13 2.56 26.49
C ARG A 168 13.01 3.55 26.24
N ASN A 169 11.74 3.12 26.37
CA ASN A 169 10.57 3.94 26.04
C ASN A 169 10.60 4.50 24.61
N GLU A 170 10.95 3.67 23.67
CA GLU A 170 11.09 4.03 22.26
C GLU A 170 10.26 3.13 21.35
N LEU A 171 9.90 3.66 20.20
CA LEU A 171 9.26 2.94 19.12
C LEU A 171 10.11 3.10 17.87
N VAL A 172 10.37 2.00 17.19
CA VAL A 172 11.06 2.00 15.91
C VAL A 172 10.01 1.99 14.79
N VAL A 173 9.96 3.06 14.02
CA VAL A 173 9.10 3.16 12.82
C VAL A 173 9.91 2.71 11.63
N ARG A 174 9.51 1.59 11.03
CA ARG A 174 10.17 1.05 9.84
C ARG A 174 9.42 1.41 8.58
N ASP A 175 10.17 1.62 7.50
CA ASP A 175 9.62 1.93 6.16
C ASP A 175 8.62 3.10 6.22
N GLY A 176 9.00 4.17 6.91
CA GLY A 176 8.21 5.40 7.02
C GLY A 176 8.09 6.13 5.68
N LYS A 177 7.56 7.36 5.70
CA LYS A 177 7.42 8.16 4.46
C LYS A 177 8.80 8.34 3.80
N GLY A 178 8.91 7.86 2.57
CA GLY A 178 10.16 7.88 1.79
C GLY A 178 11.12 6.73 2.12
N GLY A 179 10.63 5.62 2.70
CA GLY A 179 11.43 4.42 3.00
C GLY A 179 12.45 4.61 4.13
N LYS A 180 12.26 5.64 4.97
CA LYS A 180 13.21 5.95 6.06
C LYS A 180 12.72 5.39 7.39
N ASP A 181 13.62 4.70 8.09
CA ASP A 181 13.41 4.28 9.48
C ASP A 181 13.65 5.48 10.41
N ARG A 182 12.89 5.53 11.51
CA ARG A 182 13.11 6.51 12.58
C ARG A 182 12.72 5.94 13.93
N MET A 183 13.27 6.49 14.96
CA MET A 183 12.86 6.25 16.34
C MET A 183 11.97 7.39 16.84
N THR A 184 11.03 7.04 17.72
CA THR A 184 10.17 8.02 18.40
C THR A 184 9.89 7.56 19.82
N VAL A 185 9.41 8.47 20.65
CA VAL A 185 9.14 8.21 22.08
C VAL A 185 7.87 7.38 22.25
N LEU A 186 7.91 6.44 23.18
CA LEU A 186 6.72 5.79 23.74
C LEU A 186 6.24 6.58 24.97
N PRO A 187 5.06 7.24 24.93
CA PRO A 187 4.54 7.96 26.07
C PRO A 187 4.36 7.06 27.29
N ALA A 188 4.77 7.55 28.46
CA ALA A 188 4.69 6.78 29.71
C ALA A 188 3.27 6.29 30.03
N ALA A 189 2.27 7.15 29.77
CA ALA A 189 0.86 6.82 29.98
C ALA A 189 0.34 5.63 29.13
N LEU A 190 1.02 5.28 28.04
CA LEU A 190 0.61 4.20 27.15
C LEU A 190 1.33 2.87 27.42
N ARG A 191 2.34 2.85 28.28
CA ARG A 191 3.20 1.67 28.52
C ARG A 191 2.38 0.47 29.00
N GLU A 192 1.55 0.68 30.00
CA GLU A 192 0.75 -0.39 30.61
C GLU A 192 -0.30 -0.92 29.63
N GLY A 193 -1.02 -0.03 28.92
CA GLY A 193 -1.96 -0.44 27.87
C GLY A 193 -1.28 -1.22 26.76
N LEU A 194 -0.08 -0.78 26.36
CA LEU A 194 0.69 -1.48 25.34
C LEU A 194 1.21 -2.83 25.84
N ALA A 195 1.57 -2.95 27.12
CA ALA A 195 1.99 -4.23 27.71
C ALA A 195 0.83 -5.25 27.69
N ARG A 196 -0.40 -4.83 28.05
CA ARG A 196 -1.61 -5.66 27.96
C ARG A 196 -1.87 -6.08 26.52
N GLN A 197 -1.82 -5.14 25.57
CA GLN A 197 -2.00 -5.41 24.15
C GLN A 197 -0.99 -6.43 23.62
N LEU A 198 0.29 -6.34 24.01
CA LEU A 198 1.32 -7.29 23.62
C LEU A 198 1.08 -8.69 24.20
N ALA A 199 0.56 -8.80 25.43
CA ALA A 199 0.16 -10.07 26.04
C ALA A 199 -1.00 -10.71 25.26
N GLU A 200 -2.03 -9.94 24.92
CA GLU A 200 -3.15 -10.39 24.09
C GLU A 200 -2.70 -10.88 22.71
N VAL A 201 -1.77 -10.17 22.08
CA VAL A 201 -1.20 -10.58 20.79
C VAL A 201 -0.46 -11.90 20.88
N ARG A 202 0.27 -12.14 21.97
CA ARG A 202 0.96 -13.42 22.20
C ARG A 202 -0.03 -14.58 22.32
N VAL A 203 -1.09 -14.41 23.10
CA VAL A 203 -2.15 -15.43 23.25
C VAL A 203 -2.84 -15.71 21.92
N LEU A 204 -3.20 -14.66 21.18
CA LEU A 204 -3.81 -14.79 19.87
C LEU A 204 -2.89 -15.52 18.90
N HIS A 205 -1.62 -15.15 18.87
CA HIS A 205 -0.62 -15.75 17.99
C HIS A 205 -0.40 -17.25 18.30
N ALA A 206 -0.33 -17.62 19.58
CA ALA A 206 -0.24 -19.03 19.98
C ALA A 206 -1.45 -19.86 19.50
N ARG A 207 -2.65 -19.31 19.58
CA ARG A 207 -3.86 -19.95 19.03
C ARG A 207 -3.79 -20.10 17.50
N ASP A 208 -3.38 -19.03 16.81
CA ASP A 208 -3.26 -19.04 15.35
C ASP A 208 -2.20 -20.11 14.93
N LEU A 209 -1.08 -20.22 15.63
CA LEU A 209 -0.06 -21.26 15.37
C LEU A 209 -0.60 -22.68 15.55
N ALA A 210 -1.36 -22.93 16.61
CA ALA A 210 -1.99 -24.24 16.88
C ALA A 210 -2.95 -24.65 15.75
N CYS A 211 -3.52 -23.68 15.03
CA CYS A 211 -4.36 -23.90 13.85
C CYS A 211 -3.59 -23.94 12.52
N GLY A 212 -2.24 -24.00 12.54
CA GLY A 212 -1.42 -23.96 11.32
C GLY A 212 -1.35 -22.57 10.64
N LEU A 213 -1.78 -21.53 11.35
CA LEU A 213 -1.80 -20.14 10.91
C LEU A 213 -0.69 -19.33 11.62
N GLY A 214 -0.85 -18.01 11.77
CA GLY A 214 0.05 -17.20 12.60
C GLY A 214 1.34 -16.75 11.89
N ARG A 215 1.47 -16.98 10.60
CA ARG A 215 2.58 -16.45 9.80
C ARG A 215 2.23 -15.07 9.27
N VAL A 216 3.19 -14.14 9.31
CA VAL A 216 3.03 -12.77 8.80
C VAL A 216 3.95 -12.53 7.62
N HIS A 217 3.56 -11.60 6.75
CA HIS A 217 4.43 -11.15 5.66
C HIS A 217 5.71 -10.53 6.22
N LEU A 218 6.86 -10.97 5.70
CA LEU A 218 8.16 -10.36 5.99
C LEU A 218 8.55 -9.42 4.85
N PRO A 219 9.18 -8.27 5.15
CA PRO A 219 9.64 -7.35 4.11
C PRO A 219 10.81 -7.92 3.32
N HIS A 220 10.88 -7.54 2.03
CA HIS A 220 11.97 -7.90 1.11
C HIS A 220 12.25 -9.41 1.03
N ALA A 221 13.52 -9.80 1.02
CA ALA A 221 13.96 -11.19 0.94
C ALA A 221 14.08 -11.90 2.30
N LEU A 222 13.59 -11.28 3.39
CA LEU A 222 13.74 -11.84 4.74
C LEU A 222 13.06 -13.19 4.90
N ALA A 223 11.93 -13.43 4.22
CA ALA A 223 11.25 -14.73 4.24
C ALA A 223 12.14 -15.86 3.71
N ARG A 224 13.01 -15.56 2.73
CA ARG A 224 13.97 -16.52 2.16
C ARG A 224 15.19 -16.70 3.09
N LYS A 225 15.68 -15.59 3.67
CA LYS A 225 16.85 -15.62 4.59
C LYS A 225 16.50 -16.25 5.93
N TYR A 226 15.30 -16.01 6.43
CA TYR A 226 14.82 -16.47 7.73
C TYR A 226 13.44 -17.13 7.59
N PRO A 227 13.37 -18.39 7.14
CA PRO A 227 12.10 -19.06 6.80
C PRO A 227 11.10 -19.15 7.96
N ASN A 228 11.61 -19.22 9.21
CA ASN A 228 10.79 -19.34 10.41
C ASN A 228 10.37 -18.00 11.02
N ALA A 229 11.05 -16.90 10.67
CA ALA A 229 10.80 -15.59 11.27
C ALA A 229 9.34 -15.10 11.06
N ALA A 230 8.68 -15.52 9.99
CA ALA A 230 7.27 -15.20 9.76
C ALA A 230 6.34 -15.71 10.87
N ALA A 231 6.71 -16.79 11.55
CA ALA A 231 5.97 -17.39 12.66
C ALA A 231 6.46 -16.94 14.05
N GLU A 232 7.53 -16.16 14.12
CA GLU A 232 8.04 -15.69 15.40
C GLU A 232 7.15 -14.58 15.99
N PRO A 233 6.94 -14.58 17.34
CA PRO A 233 6.18 -13.54 18.02
C PRO A 233 6.71 -12.13 17.78
N ALA A 234 8.02 -11.97 17.67
CA ALA A 234 8.70 -10.69 17.45
C ALA A 234 8.25 -9.98 16.15
N TRP A 235 7.90 -10.75 15.13
CA TRP A 235 7.48 -10.22 13.84
C TRP A 235 5.97 -9.94 13.72
N GLN A 236 5.17 -10.40 14.70
CA GLN A 236 3.74 -10.18 14.71
C GLN A 236 3.41 -8.68 14.83
N TYR A 237 2.23 -8.29 14.32
CA TYR A 237 1.74 -6.92 14.46
C TYR A 237 1.22 -6.67 15.87
N VAL A 238 1.48 -5.49 16.43
CA VAL A 238 0.93 -5.06 17.72
C VAL A 238 -0.58 -4.92 17.66
N PHE A 239 -1.10 -4.51 16.49
CA PHE A 239 -2.54 -4.34 16.24
C PHE A 239 -3.00 -5.26 15.10
N PRO A 240 -3.11 -6.57 15.34
CA PRO A 240 -3.56 -7.51 14.32
C PRO A 240 -5.04 -7.29 13.97
N ALA A 241 -5.41 -7.54 12.72
CA ALA A 241 -6.82 -7.52 12.32
C ALA A 241 -7.59 -8.67 12.99
N THR A 242 -8.87 -8.46 13.24
CA THR A 242 -9.77 -9.50 13.78
C THR A 242 -10.00 -10.64 12.80
N ARG A 243 -9.94 -10.35 11.49
CA ARG A 243 -10.14 -11.32 10.42
C ARG A 243 -8.80 -11.76 9.83
N LEU A 244 -8.72 -13.04 9.53
CA LEU A 244 -7.64 -13.60 8.70
C LEU A 244 -7.77 -13.07 7.26
N SER A 245 -6.65 -12.90 6.58
CA SER A 245 -6.63 -12.47 5.19
C SER A 245 -5.42 -13.08 4.47
N VAL A 246 -5.61 -13.46 3.22
CA VAL A 246 -4.51 -13.90 2.34
C VAL A 246 -3.73 -12.69 1.84
N ASP A 247 -2.40 -12.78 1.77
CA ASP A 247 -1.60 -11.72 1.18
C ASP A 247 -1.75 -11.74 -0.36
N PRO A 248 -2.20 -10.65 -0.98
CA PRO A 248 -2.39 -10.61 -2.43
C PRO A 248 -1.08 -10.65 -3.22
N ARG A 249 0.08 -10.55 -2.56
CA ARG A 249 1.39 -10.59 -3.23
C ARG A 249 1.90 -12.01 -3.43
N ASP A 250 1.62 -12.87 -2.46
CA ASP A 250 2.23 -14.20 -2.43
C ASP A 250 1.35 -15.27 -3.09
N GLY A 251 0.05 -14.96 -3.35
CA GLY A 251 -0.91 -15.96 -3.88
C GLY A 251 -1.01 -17.22 -3.03
N ALA A 252 -0.17 -17.32 -2.01
CA ALA A 252 -0.10 -18.44 -1.12
C ALA A 252 -1.23 -18.36 -0.09
N THR A 253 -1.84 -19.49 0.17
CA THR A 253 -2.94 -19.74 1.11
C THR A 253 -2.55 -19.46 2.57
N THR A 254 -1.55 -18.65 2.84
CA THR A 254 -1.15 -18.28 4.19
C THR A 254 -2.12 -17.24 4.72
N SER A 255 -3.17 -17.72 5.39
CA SER A 255 -4.09 -16.83 6.09
C SER A 255 -3.33 -16.14 7.22
N THR A 256 -3.05 -14.87 7.02
CA THR A 256 -2.34 -14.02 7.97
C THR A 256 -3.28 -12.98 8.55
N ARG A 257 -3.13 -12.68 9.85
CA ARG A 257 -3.76 -11.49 10.42
C ARG A 257 -2.98 -10.28 9.94
N ARG A 258 -3.56 -9.50 9.04
CA ARG A 258 -2.98 -8.22 8.62
C ARG A 258 -3.12 -7.19 9.73
N CYS A 259 -2.37 -6.10 9.60
CA CYS A 259 -2.60 -4.93 10.43
C CYS A 259 -4.05 -4.44 10.33
N CYS A 260 -4.61 -3.94 11.45
CA CYS A 260 -5.97 -3.43 11.52
C CYS A 260 -6.11 -2.17 10.66
N ARG A 261 -6.73 -2.29 9.49
CA ARG A 261 -7.07 -1.15 8.60
C ARG A 261 -8.47 -0.59 8.82
N ARG A 262 -9.26 -1.24 9.68
CA ARG A 262 -10.71 -0.98 9.76
C ARG A 262 -11.07 0.36 10.40
N TRP A 263 -10.11 1.03 11.00
CA TRP A 263 -10.35 2.31 11.67
C TRP A 263 -10.62 3.48 10.71
N CYS A 264 -10.19 3.38 9.45
CA CYS A 264 -10.40 4.42 8.45
C CYS A 264 -11.75 4.41 7.74
N GLY A 265 -12.63 3.46 8.03
CA GLY A 265 -13.86 3.23 7.28
C GLY A 265 -15.06 2.82 8.14
N ALA A 266 -15.09 3.21 9.42
CA ALA A 266 -16.33 3.07 10.17
C ALA A 266 -17.40 3.94 9.48
N PRO A 267 -18.49 3.36 8.94
CA PRO A 267 -19.60 4.17 8.48
C PRO A 267 -20.11 4.90 9.72
N HIS A 268 -20.31 6.20 9.61
CA HIS A 268 -21.15 6.93 10.54
C HIS A 268 -22.41 6.09 10.74
N SER A 269 -22.58 5.54 11.93
CA SER A 269 -23.84 4.95 12.31
C SER A 269 -24.91 6.01 12.07
N ARG A 270 -25.75 5.79 11.05
CA ARG A 270 -26.99 6.54 10.90
C ARG A 270 -27.72 6.35 12.22
N GLN A 271 -27.76 7.40 13.04
CA GLN A 271 -28.74 7.48 14.08
C GLN A 271 -30.08 7.36 13.38
N ALA A 272 -30.76 6.23 13.61
CA ALA A 272 -32.14 6.08 13.27
C ALA A 272 -32.89 7.13 14.10
N SER A 273 -33.29 8.22 13.44
CA SER A 273 -34.30 9.11 13.98
C SER A 273 -35.59 8.33 14.02
N THR A 274 -35.92 7.75 15.19
CA THR A 274 -37.27 7.36 15.48
C THR A 274 -38.07 8.65 15.61
N GLY A 275 -38.74 9.01 14.51
CA GLY A 275 -39.78 10.01 14.54
C GLY A 275 -41.00 9.56 15.32
N ARG A 276 -41.49 10.41 16.15
CA ARG A 276 -42.91 10.63 16.42
C ARG A 276 -43.25 12.03 16.04
#